data_75ebb02a161bbacdead17dd8348e3c80
#
_entry.id   75ebb02a161bbacdead17dd8348e3c80
#
_cell.length_a   1.000
_cell.length_b   1.000
_cell.length_c   1.000
_cell.angle_alpha   90.00
_cell.angle_beta   90.00
_cell.angle_gamma   90.00
#
_symmetry.space_group_name_H-M   'P 1'
#
loop_
_entity.id
_entity.type
_entity.pdbx_description
1 polymer ?
#
loop_
_entity_poly.entity_id
_entity_poly.type
_entity_poly.pdbx_seq_one_letter_code
_entity_poly.pdbx_strand_id
1 'polypeptide(L)'
;MNKSLLGKILYMAACVITIATLFIPCQKIEIVQGVGAGEKTVQYVKLMPSIMGFVILFLGVAGIFVANSPKRRLSALLGTFSGLSLVGLLLKFTFSAGVETSNASMYKEAMAALGGYNPNDYTFTTTITNYYGYYFMAFAAIFVIIAGFICLLTYEGEYDD
;
A
#
# COMPACT_ATOMS: atom_id res chain seq x y z
N MET A 1 -7.36 -3.64 -33.47
CA MET A 1 -7.35 -4.35 -32.19
C MET A 1 -8.76 -4.30 -31.64
N ASN A 2 -9.36 -5.44 -31.31
CA ASN A 2 -10.75 -5.50 -30.80
C ASN A 2 -10.83 -4.71 -29.48
N LYS A 3 -11.82 -3.80 -29.33
CA LYS A 3 -12.00 -2.94 -28.15
C LYS A 3 -12.14 -3.78 -26.87
N SER A 4 -12.88 -4.89 -26.95
CA SER A 4 -13.06 -5.85 -25.85
C SER A 4 -11.74 -6.49 -25.40
N LEU A 5 -10.85 -6.84 -26.31
CA LEU A 5 -9.53 -7.37 -26.00
C LEU A 5 -8.64 -6.32 -25.30
N LEU A 6 -8.70 -5.06 -25.74
CA LEU A 6 -7.96 -3.97 -25.13
C LEU A 6 -8.39 -3.74 -23.67
N GLY A 7 -9.70 -3.66 -23.42
CA GLY A 7 -10.23 -3.49 -22.06
C GLY A 7 -9.81 -4.64 -21.12
N LYS A 8 -9.85 -5.87 -21.63
CA LYS A 8 -9.37 -7.06 -20.88
C LYS A 8 -7.90 -6.96 -20.52
N ILE A 9 -7.02 -6.66 -21.49
CA ILE A 9 -5.57 -6.57 -21.27
C ILE A 9 -5.26 -5.44 -20.27
N LEU A 10 -5.91 -4.30 -20.42
CA LEU A 10 -5.72 -3.14 -19.55
C LEU A 10 -6.08 -3.47 -18.09
N TYR A 11 -7.21 -4.14 -17.89
CA TYR A 11 -7.65 -4.54 -16.54
C TYR A 11 -6.74 -5.61 -15.93
N MET A 12 -6.30 -6.60 -16.70
CA MET A 12 -5.33 -7.59 -16.24
C MET A 12 -4.01 -6.92 -15.82
N ALA A 13 -3.50 -5.99 -16.63
CA ALA A 13 -2.29 -5.24 -16.29
C ALA A 13 -2.46 -4.44 -15.00
N ALA A 14 -3.61 -3.79 -14.79
CA ALA A 14 -3.91 -3.07 -13.57
C ALA A 14 -3.95 -3.99 -12.34
N CYS A 15 -4.53 -5.19 -12.45
CA CYS A 15 -4.52 -6.18 -11.39
C CYS A 15 -3.09 -6.65 -11.05
N VAL A 16 -2.24 -6.90 -12.04
CA VAL A 16 -0.83 -7.26 -11.84
C VAL A 16 -0.06 -6.14 -11.15
N ILE A 17 -0.25 -4.89 -11.57
CA ILE A 17 0.36 -3.71 -10.92
C ILE A 17 -0.10 -3.61 -9.46
N THR A 18 -1.39 -3.81 -9.19
CA THR A 18 -1.93 -3.82 -7.83
C THR A 18 -1.26 -4.89 -6.96
N ILE A 19 -1.08 -6.10 -7.48
CA ILE A 19 -0.37 -7.18 -6.77
C ILE A 19 1.10 -6.78 -6.54
N ALA A 20 1.77 -6.18 -7.51
CA ALA A 20 3.16 -5.77 -7.40
C ALA A 20 3.38 -4.75 -6.27
N THR A 21 2.41 -3.85 -6.03
CA THR A 21 2.51 -2.85 -4.93
C THR A 21 2.64 -3.47 -3.55
N LEU A 22 2.17 -4.72 -3.36
CA LEU A 22 2.24 -5.42 -2.07
C LEU A 22 3.67 -5.70 -1.60
N PHE A 23 4.59 -5.80 -2.54
CA PHE A 23 5.99 -6.17 -2.29
C PHE A 23 6.94 -4.97 -2.27
N ILE A 24 6.46 -3.80 -2.72
CA ILE A 24 7.25 -2.56 -2.73
C ILE A 24 7.16 -1.89 -1.35
N PRO A 25 8.27 -1.43 -0.76
CA PRO A 25 8.25 -0.71 0.50
C PRO A 25 7.41 0.57 0.42
N CYS A 26 6.40 0.69 1.30
CA CYS A 26 5.46 1.81 1.33
C CYS A 26 5.88 2.90 2.30
N GLN A 27 6.53 2.52 3.41
CA GLN A 27 7.05 3.45 4.40
C GLN A 27 8.47 3.06 4.81
N LYS A 28 9.21 4.07 5.24
CA LYS A 28 10.53 3.98 5.84
C LYS A 28 10.42 4.48 7.27
N ILE A 29 10.82 3.66 8.23
CA ILE A 29 10.87 3.98 9.64
C ILE A 29 12.34 4.13 10.02
N GLU A 30 12.72 5.31 10.47
CA GLU A 30 14.04 5.59 11.02
C GLU A 30 13.94 5.73 12.53
N ILE A 31 14.66 4.89 13.25
CA ILE A 31 14.74 4.92 14.70
C ILE A 31 16.15 5.33 15.07
N VAL A 32 16.27 6.42 15.81
CA VAL A 32 17.56 6.88 16.38
C VAL A 32 17.47 6.71 17.89
N GLN A 33 18.34 5.92 18.47
CA GLN A 33 18.36 5.65 19.91
C GLN A 33 19.79 5.52 20.43
N GLY A 34 20.04 6.01 21.65
CA GLY A 34 21.32 5.91 22.32
C GLY A 34 21.77 7.18 23.00
N VAL A 35 23.00 7.17 23.52
CA VAL A 35 23.63 8.30 24.18
C VAL A 35 24.41 9.13 23.14
N GLY A 36 24.29 10.43 23.19
CA GLY A 36 24.91 11.35 22.24
C GLY A 36 24.28 11.31 20.85
N ALA A 37 25.01 10.99 19.81
CA ALA A 37 24.52 10.95 18.42
C ALA A 37 23.51 9.81 18.16
N GLY A 38 23.44 8.83 19.07
CA GLY A 38 22.56 7.67 18.95
C GLY A 38 22.91 6.72 17.79
N GLU A 39 22.37 5.51 17.87
CA GLU A 39 22.48 4.53 16.79
C GLU A 39 21.24 4.63 15.92
N LYS A 40 21.44 4.65 14.59
CA LYS A 40 20.37 4.77 13.60
C LYS A 40 20.02 3.41 13.02
N THR A 41 18.78 2.99 13.22
CA THR A 41 18.20 1.79 12.61
C THR A 41 17.15 2.19 11.58
N VAL A 42 17.18 1.55 10.40
CA VAL A 42 16.23 1.81 9.32
C VAL A 42 15.45 0.54 9.02
N GLN A 43 14.12 0.64 9.03
CA GLN A 43 13.21 -0.43 8.68
C GLN A 43 12.30 -0.01 7.52
N TYR A 44 11.98 -0.96 6.64
CA TYR A 44 11.08 -0.75 5.52
C TYR A 44 9.79 -1.54 5.71
N VAL A 45 8.66 -0.84 5.66
CA VAL A 45 7.33 -1.44 5.78
C VAL A 45 6.77 -1.76 4.39
N LYS A 46 6.37 -3.02 4.21
CA LYS A 46 5.67 -3.52 3.02
C LYS A 46 4.25 -3.92 3.40
N LEU A 47 3.35 -3.99 2.42
CA LEU A 47 1.99 -4.48 2.67
C LEU A 47 1.94 -5.99 2.97
N MET A 48 2.79 -6.79 2.33
CA MET A 48 2.96 -8.19 2.68
C MET A 48 4.01 -8.37 3.79
N PRO A 49 3.75 -9.23 4.79
CA PRO A 49 2.58 -10.08 5.01
C PRO A 49 1.57 -9.42 6.00
N SER A 50 0.63 -8.66 5.51
CA SER A 50 -0.45 -8.11 6.35
C SER A 50 -1.81 -8.66 5.92
N ILE A 51 -2.80 -8.65 6.81
CA ILE A 51 -4.18 -9.08 6.48
C ILE A 51 -4.71 -8.30 5.27
N MET A 52 -4.52 -6.98 5.25
CA MET A 52 -4.94 -6.15 4.11
C MET A 52 -4.16 -6.47 2.84
N GLY A 53 -2.88 -6.82 2.94
CA GLY A 53 -2.09 -7.29 1.81
C GLY A 53 -2.67 -8.57 1.20
N PHE A 54 -3.09 -9.54 2.02
CA PHE A 54 -3.78 -10.75 1.54
C PHE A 54 -5.13 -10.45 0.89
N VAL A 55 -5.93 -9.54 1.45
CA VAL A 55 -7.20 -9.11 0.84
C VAL A 55 -6.96 -8.52 -0.55
N ILE A 56 -6.01 -7.61 -0.70
CA ILE A 56 -5.69 -6.98 -1.99
C ILE A 56 -5.12 -8.02 -2.98
N LEU A 57 -4.28 -8.94 -2.51
CA LEU A 57 -3.78 -10.04 -3.33
C LEU A 57 -4.95 -10.88 -3.90
N PHE A 58 -5.89 -11.27 -3.02
CA PHE A 58 -7.07 -12.03 -3.43
C PHE A 58 -7.92 -11.27 -4.45
N LEU A 59 -8.19 -9.98 -4.21
CA LEU A 59 -8.93 -9.14 -5.15
C LEU A 59 -8.22 -9.00 -6.51
N GLY A 60 -6.90 -8.82 -6.52
CA GLY A 60 -6.11 -8.75 -7.74
C GLY A 60 -6.15 -10.05 -8.54
N VAL A 61 -5.97 -11.19 -7.89
CA VAL A 61 -6.04 -12.51 -8.52
C VAL A 61 -7.46 -12.77 -9.04
N ALA A 62 -8.50 -12.52 -8.23
CA ALA A 62 -9.89 -12.64 -8.65
C ALA A 62 -10.20 -11.74 -9.86
N GLY A 63 -9.66 -10.53 -9.91
CA GLY A 63 -9.78 -9.61 -11.04
C GLY A 63 -9.21 -10.19 -12.34
N ILE A 64 -8.05 -10.85 -12.29
CA ILE A 64 -7.45 -11.53 -13.45
C ILE A 64 -8.36 -12.66 -13.95
N PHE A 65 -8.93 -13.47 -13.05
CA PHE A 65 -9.87 -14.53 -13.42
C PHE A 65 -11.14 -13.96 -14.04
N VAL A 66 -11.72 -12.90 -13.46
CA VAL A 66 -12.93 -12.25 -14.00
C VAL A 66 -12.68 -11.65 -15.38
N ALA A 67 -11.52 -11.03 -15.61
CA ALA A 67 -11.15 -10.52 -16.94
C ALA A 67 -11.15 -11.62 -18.03
N ASN A 68 -10.85 -12.85 -17.65
CA ASN A 68 -10.80 -14.01 -18.57
C ASN A 68 -12.10 -14.80 -18.65
N SER A 69 -13.11 -14.48 -17.83
CA SER A 69 -14.38 -15.18 -17.75
C SER A 69 -15.49 -14.44 -18.52
N PRO A 70 -16.62 -15.11 -18.83
CA PRO A 70 -17.81 -14.44 -19.36
C PRO A 70 -18.44 -13.45 -18.33
N LYS A 71 -18.01 -13.48 -17.06
CA LYS A 71 -18.50 -12.59 -16.00
C LYS A 71 -17.73 -11.27 -15.89
N ARG A 72 -17.20 -10.74 -16.99
CA ARG A 72 -16.42 -9.47 -17.02
C ARG A 72 -17.15 -8.27 -16.42
N ARG A 73 -18.48 -8.30 -16.33
CA ARG A 73 -19.28 -7.28 -15.65
C ARG A 73 -18.84 -7.04 -14.20
N LEU A 74 -18.27 -8.07 -13.54
CA LEU A 74 -17.73 -7.92 -12.20
C LEU A 74 -16.40 -7.18 -12.14
N SER A 75 -15.76 -6.89 -13.27
CA SER A 75 -14.46 -6.19 -13.30
C SER A 75 -14.53 -4.80 -12.66
N ALA A 76 -15.60 -4.05 -12.91
CA ALA A 76 -15.80 -2.73 -12.30
C ALA A 76 -15.96 -2.82 -10.78
N LEU A 77 -16.72 -3.80 -10.28
CA LEU A 77 -16.88 -4.02 -8.84
C LEU A 77 -15.56 -4.40 -8.17
N LEU A 78 -14.87 -5.41 -8.69
CA LEU A 78 -13.59 -5.86 -8.14
C LEU A 78 -12.52 -4.77 -8.23
N GLY A 79 -12.47 -4.03 -9.35
CA GLY A 79 -11.57 -2.89 -9.52
C GLY A 79 -11.83 -1.79 -8.50
N THR A 80 -13.11 -1.47 -8.26
CA THR A 80 -13.52 -0.46 -7.26
C THR A 80 -13.15 -0.91 -5.85
N PHE A 81 -13.47 -2.15 -5.45
CA PHE A 81 -13.12 -2.66 -4.12
C PHE A 81 -11.61 -2.71 -3.90
N SER A 82 -10.84 -3.15 -4.90
CA SER A 82 -9.38 -3.16 -4.84
C SER A 82 -8.81 -1.75 -4.71
N GLY A 83 -9.28 -0.82 -5.53
CA GLY A 83 -8.85 0.58 -5.48
C GLY A 83 -9.20 1.27 -4.17
N LEU A 84 -10.43 1.09 -3.65
CA LEU A 84 -10.85 1.65 -2.35
C LEU A 84 -10.03 1.07 -1.19
N SER A 85 -9.69 -0.22 -1.23
CA SER A 85 -8.81 -0.84 -0.24
C SER A 85 -7.42 -0.21 -0.22
N LEU A 86 -6.86 0.07 -1.41
CA LEU A 86 -5.59 0.78 -1.53
C LEU A 86 -5.69 2.24 -1.04
N VAL A 87 -6.77 2.95 -1.35
CA VAL A 87 -7.02 4.31 -0.85
C VAL A 87 -7.10 4.33 0.68
N GLY A 88 -7.81 3.37 1.28
CA GLY A 88 -7.87 3.25 2.74
C GLY A 88 -6.48 3.07 3.39
N LEU A 89 -5.61 2.27 2.77
CA LEU A 89 -4.23 2.11 3.21
C LEU A 89 -3.38 3.37 2.99
N LEU A 90 -3.58 4.08 1.88
CA LEU A 90 -2.92 5.37 1.63
C LEU A 90 -3.25 6.38 2.72
N LEU A 91 -4.53 6.51 3.09
CA LEU A 91 -4.96 7.37 4.18
C LEU A 91 -4.28 6.97 5.51
N LYS A 92 -4.29 5.66 5.84
CA LYS A 92 -3.60 5.17 7.03
C LYS A 92 -2.12 5.57 7.05
N PHE A 93 -1.41 5.37 5.94
CA PHE A 93 0.01 5.72 5.85
C PHE A 93 0.25 7.23 5.88
N THR A 94 -0.64 8.03 5.30
CA THR A 94 -0.55 9.50 5.40
C THR A 94 -0.65 9.96 6.85
N PHE A 95 -1.62 9.42 7.62
CA PHE A 95 -1.79 9.77 9.03
C PHE A 95 -0.68 9.22 9.94
N SER A 96 -0.01 8.14 9.55
CA SER A 96 1.12 7.60 10.32
C SER A 96 2.47 8.22 9.96
N ALA A 97 2.53 9.00 8.88
CA ALA A 97 3.77 9.68 8.50
C ALA A 97 4.04 10.87 9.44
N GLY A 98 5.30 11.03 9.83
CA GLY A 98 5.73 12.10 10.72
C GLY A 98 6.73 11.60 11.76
N VAL A 99 6.92 12.39 12.79
CA VAL A 99 7.75 12.06 13.95
C VAL A 99 6.85 11.64 15.09
N GLU A 100 6.90 10.37 15.48
CA GLU A 100 6.19 9.88 16.66
C GLU A 100 7.00 10.19 17.92
N THR A 101 6.53 11.19 18.68
CA THR A 101 7.15 11.58 19.95
C THR A 101 6.36 11.15 21.18
N SER A 102 5.11 10.67 21.01
CA SER A 102 4.15 10.48 22.13
C SER A 102 4.59 9.48 23.21
N ASN A 103 5.38 8.46 22.86
CA ASN A 103 5.92 7.49 23.82
C ASN A 103 7.44 7.61 23.99
N ALA A 104 8.07 8.56 23.32
CA ALA A 104 9.51 8.71 23.32
C ALA A 104 10.05 9.15 24.69
N SER A 105 9.32 9.98 25.43
CA SER A 105 9.72 10.45 26.76
C SER A 105 9.75 9.29 27.77
N MET A 106 8.70 8.49 27.85
CA MET A 106 8.63 7.34 28.77
C MET A 106 9.69 6.29 28.43
N TYR A 107 9.87 5.98 27.12
CA TYR A 107 10.90 5.04 26.70
C TYR A 107 12.31 5.55 27.01
N LYS A 108 12.55 6.82 26.74
CA LYS A 108 13.81 7.52 27.04
C LYS A 108 14.16 7.46 28.53
N GLU A 109 13.19 7.78 29.39
CA GLU A 109 13.37 7.72 30.85
C GLU A 109 13.64 6.29 31.33
N ALA A 110 12.87 5.31 30.84
CA ALA A 110 13.05 3.91 31.24
C ALA A 110 14.41 3.35 30.78
N MET A 111 14.83 3.63 29.56
CA MET A 111 16.13 3.15 29.03
C MET A 111 17.31 3.85 29.69
N ALA A 112 17.18 5.13 29.97
CA ALA A 112 18.21 5.88 30.70
C ALA A 112 18.37 5.38 32.13
N ALA A 113 17.26 5.07 32.84
CA ALA A 113 17.27 4.49 34.17
C ALA A 113 17.92 3.10 34.19
N LEU A 114 17.61 2.23 33.22
CA LEU A 114 18.21 0.89 33.08
C LEU A 114 19.72 0.95 32.77
N GLY A 115 20.16 1.92 31.99
CA GLY A 115 21.54 2.10 31.58
C GLY A 115 22.37 2.95 32.55
N GLY A 116 21.78 3.54 33.57
CA GLY A 116 22.47 4.46 34.50
C GLY A 116 22.86 5.80 33.85
N TYR A 117 22.19 6.19 32.77
CA TYR A 117 22.43 7.45 32.05
C TYR A 117 21.47 8.55 32.49
N ASN A 118 21.89 9.80 32.28
CA ASN A 118 20.96 10.92 32.41
C ASN A 118 19.92 10.88 31.25
N PRO A 119 18.61 10.93 31.53
CA PRO A 119 17.58 10.96 30.50
C PRO A 119 17.77 12.04 29.43
N ASN A 120 18.39 13.17 29.79
CA ASN A 120 18.67 14.26 28.85
C ASN A 120 19.74 13.95 27.81
N ASP A 121 20.65 13.02 28.13
CA ASP A 121 21.74 12.59 27.24
C ASP A 121 21.32 11.43 26.33
N TYR A 122 20.15 10.80 26.59
CA TYR A 122 19.63 9.72 25.80
C TYR A 122 18.70 10.24 24.70
N THR A 123 19.03 9.93 23.46
CA THR A 123 18.22 10.27 22.27
C THR A 123 17.34 9.10 21.88
N PHE A 124 16.04 9.36 21.69
CA PHE A 124 15.11 8.42 21.07
C PHE A 124 14.18 9.20 20.14
N THR A 125 14.26 8.91 18.86
CA THR A 125 13.42 9.55 17.84
C THR A 125 12.99 8.52 16.82
N THR A 126 11.69 8.46 16.54
CA THR A 126 11.13 7.64 15.47
C THR A 126 10.57 8.56 14.39
N THR A 127 11.06 8.43 13.17
CA THR A 127 10.58 9.19 12.02
C THR A 127 10.01 8.23 10.99
N ILE A 128 8.74 8.42 10.62
CA ILE A 128 8.04 7.63 9.62
C ILE A 128 7.87 8.48 8.37
N THR A 129 8.41 8.03 7.25
CA THR A 129 8.30 8.73 5.96
C THR A 129 7.67 7.83 4.91
N ASN A 130 6.84 8.43 4.04
CA ASN A 130 6.30 7.70 2.91
C ASN A 130 7.41 7.41 1.90
N TYR A 131 7.41 6.18 1.36
CA TYR A 131 8.44 5.69 0.46
C TYR A 131 7.86 5.38 -0.93
N TYR A 132 8.66 4.90 -1.85
CA TYR A 132 8.24 4.70 -3.26
C TYR A 132 6.95 3.91 -3.42
N GLY A 133 6.74 2.84 -2.65
CA GLY A 133 5.54 2.03 -2.70
C GLY A 133 4.24 2.79 -2.37
N TYR A 134 4.32 3.85 -1.58
CA TYR A 134 3.18 4.72 -1.31
C TYR A 134 2.66 5.38 -2.59
N TYR A 135 3.55 5.93 -3.42
CA TYR A 135 3.18 6.58 -4.68
C TYR A 135 2.70 5.56 -5.72
N PHE A 136 3.33 4.38 -5.75
CA PHE A 136 2.87 3.27 -6.58
C PHE A 136 1.47 2.79 -6.20
N MET A 137 1.14 2.72 -4.90
CA MET A 137 -0.22 2.42 -4.45
C MET A 137 -1.24 3.44 -4.92
N ALA A 138 -0.91 4.74 -4.84
CA ALA A 138 -1.80 5.80 -5.32
C ALA A 138 -2.11 5.65 -6.81
N PHE A 139 -1.08 5.40 -7.61
CA PHE A 139 -1.24 5.12 -9.04
C PHE A 139 -2.08 3.86 -9.28
N ALA A 140 -1.76 2.75 -8.60
CA ALA A 140 -2.46 1.47 -8.77
C ALA A 140 -3.94 1.57 -8.37
N ALA A 141 -4.27 2.33 -7.32
CA ALA A 141 -5.64 2.53 -6.86
C ALA A 141 -6.50 3.20 -7.95
N ILE A 142 -6.01 4.26 -8.55
CA ILE A 142 -6.72 4.97 -9.63
C ILE A 142 -6.78 4.07 -10.88
N PHE A 143 -5.66 3.47 -11.23
CA PHE A 143 -5.55 2.69 -12.46
C PHE A 143 -6.46 1.45 -12.46
N VAL A 144 -6.55 0.71 -11.33
CA VAL A 144 -7.40 -0.49 -11.26
C VAL A 144 -8.88 -0.16 -11.31
N ILE A 145 -9.31 0.98 -10.75
CA ILE A 145 -10.70 1.45 -10.85
C ILE A 145 -11.03 1.77 -12.30
N ILE A 146 -10.25 2.64 -12.94
CA ILE A 146 -10.48 3.07 -14.33
C ILE A 146 -10.45 1.87 -15.28
N ALA A 147 -9.47 0.99 -15.16
CA ALA A 147 -9.33 -0.18 -16.01
C ALA A 147 -10.49 -1.17 -15.83
N GLY A 148 -11.02 -1.32 -14.60
CA GLY A 148 -12.20 -2.12 -14.32
C GLY A 148 -13.46 -1.60 -15.04
N PHE A 149 -13.68 -0.29 -15.04
CA PHE A 149 -14.79 0.33 -15.78
C PHE A 149 -14.59 0.22 -17.29
N ILE A 150 -13.38 0.44 -17.81
CA ILE A 150 -13.10 0.27 -19.25
C ILE A 150 -13.37 -1.19 -19.66
N CYS A 151 -12.98 -2.16 -18.85
CA CYS A 151 -13.24 -3.57 -19.13
C CYS A 151 -14.75 -3.87 -19.18
N LEU A 152 -15.54 -3.29 -18.28
CA LEU A 152 -17.00 -3.40 -18.29
C LEU A 152 -17.62 -2.80 -19.57
N LEU A 153 -17.29 -1.54 -19.87
CA LEU A 153 -17.86 -0.82 -21.02
C LEU A 153 -17.51 -1.47 -22.37
N THR A 154 -16.30 -2.00 -22.50
CA THR A 154 -15.88 -2.69 -23.72
C THR A 154 -16.50 -4.09 -23.85
N TYR A 155 -16.94 -4.68 -22.76
CA TYR A 155 -17.67 -5.95 -22.75
C TYR A 155 -19.12 -5.78 -23.17
N GLU A 156 -19.80 -4.72 -22.71
CA GLU A 156 -21.19 -4.43 -23.08
C GLU A 156 -21.34 -4.11 -24.57
N GLY A 157 -20.37 -3.40 -25.14
CA GLY A 157 -20.36 -3.11 -26.59
C GLY A 157 -20.11 -4.33 -27.49
N GLU A 158 -19.77 -5.50 -26.96
CA GLU A 158 -19.60 -6.74 -27.71
C GLU A 158 -20.96 -7.49 -27.93
N TYR A 159 -21.99 -7.11 -27.21
CA TYR A 159 -23.35 -7.70 -27.32
C TYR A 159 -24.33 -6.87 -28.16
N ASP A 160 -23.96 -5.62 -28.49
CA ASP A 160 -24.81 -4.70 -29.27
C ASP A 160 -24.44 -4.71 -30.78
N ASP A 161 -23.40 -5.45 -31.19
CA ASP A 161 -22.98 -5.71 -32.57
C ASP A 161 -23.36 -7.16 -33.01
#